data_8b0a671d41db9b7e193925663fda3187
#
_entry.id   8b0a671d41db9b7e193925663fda3187
#
_cell.length_a   1.000
_cell.length_b   1.000
_cell.length_c   1.000
_cell.angle_alpha   90.00
_cell.angle_beta   90.00
_cell.angle_gamma   90.00
#
_symmetry.space_group_name_H-M   'P 1'
#
loop_
_entity.id
_entity.type
_entity.pdbx_description
1 polymer ?
#
loop_
_entity_poly.entity_id
_entity_poly.type
_entity_poly.pdbx_seq_one_letter_code
_entity_poly.pdbx_strand_id
1 'polypeptide(L)'
;MKVFLDTNVLLSAIISNGLCADLLKALKTTQPDAFDRTTCFTCQRVLLELKEHLPTKFKWSALDTEAAITAFSDEYALAPPAYTTLPCKDADDGWILADAQLAGCDYFITGDKEVLALYSVGTMRICTPREMLLWLRTGIPIPKFEAHEDRAEYLVTRLKSIA
;
A
#
# COMPACT_ATOMS: atom_id res chain seq x y z
N MET A 1 3.67 4.85 -12.97
CA MET A 1 3.97 4.07 -11.75
C MET A 1 2.74 3.33 -11.30
N LYS A 2 2.85 2.04 -10.95
CA LYS A 2 1.77 1.21 -10.39
C LYS A 2 2.07 0.93 -8.92
N VAL A 3 1.16 1.27 -8.03
CA VAL A 3 1.30 1.06 -6.58
C VAL A 3 0.16 0.20 -6.05
N PHE A 4 0.47 -0.78 -5.21
CA PHE A 4 -0.53 -1.58 -4.53
C PHE A 4 -0.71 -1.11 -3.09
N LEU A 5 -1.96 -1.00 -2.67
CA LEU A 5 -2.36 -0.55 -1.34
C LEU A 5 -2.89 -1.75 -0.54
N ASP A 6 -2.16 -2.08 0.53
CA ASP A 6 -2.50 -3.18 1.42
C ASP A 6 -3.65 -2.82 2.38
N THR A 7 -4.30 -3.84 2.97
CA THR A 7 -5.42 -3.72 3.90
C THR A 7 -5.15 -2.73 5.03
N ASN A 8 -3.98 -2.85 5.69
CA ASN A 8 -3.64 -1.98 6.82
C ASN A 8 -3.48 -0.51 6.44
N VAL A 9 -3.07 -0.22 5.20
CA VAL A 9 -2.94 1.15 4.67
C VAL A 9 -4.32 1.76 4.44
N LEU A 10 -5.19 1.04 3.74
CA LEU A 10 -6.56 1.50 3.46
C LEU A 10 -7.36 1.64 4.76
N LEU A 11 -7.26 0.66 5.65
CA LEU A 11 -7.91 0.68 6.96
C LEU A 11 -7.47 1.90 7.78
N SER A 12 -6.15 2.13 7.89
CA SER A 12 -5.61 3.29 8.60
C SER A 12 -6.05 4.62 8.00
N ALA A 13 -6.18 4.69 6.67
CA ALA A 13 -6.59 5.91 5.99
C ALA A 13 -8.04 6.30 6.27
N ILE A 14 -8.95 5.33 6.44
CA ILE A 14 -10.38 5.61 6.69
C ILE A 14 -10.73 5.77 8.15
N ILE A 15 -9.96 5.18 9.07
CA ILE A 15 -10.22 5.31 10.51
C ILE A 15 -9.51 6.49 11.17
N SER A 16 -8.53 7.10 10.48
CA SER A 16 -7.76 8.23 11.02
C SER A 16 -7.35 9.21 9.92
N ASN A 17 -7.28 10.50 10.29
CA ASN A 17 -6.74 11.55 9.42
C ASN A 17 -5.21 11.64 9.54
N GLY A 18 -4.53 10.49 9.48
CA GLY A 18 -3.10 10.39 9.67
C GLY A 18 -2.31 10.21 8.36
N LEU A 19 -1.10 9.69 8.52
CA LEU A 19 -0.13 9.48 7.44
C LEU A 19 -0.71 8.74 6.21
N CYS A 20 -1.50 7.69 6.43
CA CYS A 20 -2.10 6.94 5.32
C CYS A 20 -3.14 7.76 4.56
N ALA A 21 -3.97 8.57 5.25
CA ALA A 21 -4.91 9.47 4.59
C ALA A 21 -4.18 10.53 3.75
N ASP A 22 -3.08 11.09 4.26
CA ASP A 22 -2.24 12.03 3.53
C ASP A 22 -1.57 11.39 2.31
N LEU A 23 -1.13 10.13 2.44
CA LEU A 23 -0.57 9.36 1.34
C LEU A 23 -1.59 9.17 0.22
N LEU A 24 -2.83 8.74 0.54
CA LEU A 24 -3.87 8.55 -0.47
C LEU A 24 -4.21 9.86 -1.19
N LYS A 25 -4.26 10.99 -0.47
CA LYS A 25 -4.42 12.31 -1.08
C LYS A 25 -3.25 12.66 -2.02
N ALA A 26 -2.01 12.42 -1.59
CA ALA A 26 -0.83 12.69 -2.39
C ALA A 26 -0.80 11.84 -3.67
N LEU A 27 -1.14 10.56 -3.60
CA LEU A 27 -1.23 9.68 -4.77
C LEU A 27 -2.25 10.15 -5.81
N LYS A 28 -3.35 10.79 -5.37
CA LYS A 28 -4.36 11.38 -6.25
C LYS A 28 -3.89 12.68 -6.93
N THR A 29 -3.15 13.50 -6.19
CA THR A 29 -2.78 14.86 -6.65
C THR A 29 -1.49 14.90 -7.45
N THR A 30 -0.64 13.88 -7.36
CA THR A 30 0.64 13.81 -8.09
C THR A 30 0.43 13.39 -9.55
N GLN A 31 -0.40 14.12 -10.31
CA GLN A 31 -0.65 13.86 -11.72
C GLN A 31 -0.59 15.15 -12.56
N PRO A 32 0.58 15.80 -12.70
CA PRO A 32 0.64 16.97 -13.56
C PRO A 32 0.64 16.63 -15.06
N ASP A 33 1.19 15.49 -15.48
CA ASP A 33 1.33 15.17 -16.90
C ASP A 33 0.88 13.74 -17.27
N ALA A 34 0.24 13.61 -18.44
CA ALA A 34 -0.38 12.37 -18.93
C ALA A 34 0.58 11.18 -19.14
N PHE A 35 1.89 11.41 -19.09
CA PHE A 35 2.92 10.38 -19.30
C PHE A 35 3.35 9.65 -18.04
N ASP A 36 3.10 10.17 -16.84
CA ASP A 36 3.57 9.56 -15.57
C ASP A 36 2.42 9.35 -14.57
N ARG A 37 1.31 8.79 -15.04
CA ARG A 37 0.16 8.50 -14.17
C ARG A 37 0.49 7.41 -13.16
N THR A 38 0.31 7.73 -11.88
CA THR A 38 0.26 6.72 -10.84
C THR A 38 -1.09 6.01 -10.88
N THR A 39 -1.06 4.69 -11.04
CA THR A 39 -2.24 3.84 -10.92
C THR A 39 -2.20 3.12 -9.58
N CYS A 40 -3.21 3.36 -8.75
CA CYS A 40 -3.34 2.68 -7.47
C CYS A 40 -4.15 1.40 -7.65
N PHE A 41 -3.62 0.31 -7.11
CA PHE A 41 -4.21 -1.01 -7.12
C PHE A 41 -4.58 -1.45 -5.71
N THR A 42 -5.61 -2.23 -5.61
CA THR A 42 -5.91 -3.13 -4.49
C THR A 42 -6.39 -4.46 -5.06
N CYS A 43 -6.87 -5.40 -4.25
CA CYS A 43 -7.44 -6.64 -4.75
C CYS A 43 -8.69 -7.04 -3.98
N GLN A 44 -9.42 -8.02 -4.50
CA GLN A 44 -10.64 -8.52 -3.87
C GLN A 44 -10.41 -9.05 -2.45
N ARG A 45 -9.24 -9.67 -2.18
CA ARG A 45 -8.88 -10.18 -0.85
C ARG A 45 -8.77 -9.04 0.17
N VAL A 46 -8.10 -7.96 -0.19
CA VAL A 46 -8.00 -6.74 0.63
C VAL A 46 -9.39 -6.17 0.94
N LEU A 47 -10.27 -6.08 -0.05
CA LEU A 47 -11.63 -5.58 0.15
C LEU A 47 -12.45 -6.48 1.07
N LEU A 48 -12.28 -7.81 1.00
CA LEU A 48 -12.93 -8.76 1.89
C LEU A 48 -12.42 -8.63 3.34
N GLU A 49 -11.12 -8.47 3.54
CA GLU A 49 -10.55 -8.22 4.87
C GLU A 49 -11.06 -6.91 5.48
N LEU A 50 -11.13 -5.83 4.69
CA LEU A 50 -11.72 -4.56 5.13
C LEU A 50 -13.19 -4.75 5.53
N LYS A 51 -13.96 -5.48 4.72
CA LYS A 51 -15.38 -5.75 4.99
C LYS A 51 -15.58 -6.53 6.30
N GLU A 52 -14.64 -7.39 6.66
CA GLU A 52 -14.64 -8.13 7.93
C GLU A 52 -14.16 -7.24 9.11
N HIS A 53 -13.07 -6.51 8.93
CA HIS A 53 -12.43 -5.76 10.02
C HIS A 53 -13.20 -4.51 10.44
N LEU A 54 -13.81 -3.79 9.52
CA LEU A 54 -14.52 -2.54 9.83
C LEU A 54 -15.63 -2.74 10.87
N PRO A 55 -16.57 -3.69 10.72
CA PRO A 55 -17.58 -3.91 11.72
C PRO A 55 -17.06 -4.63 12.98
N THR A 56 -16.15 -5.59 12.84
CA THR A 56 -15.69 -6.42 13.96
C THR A 56 -14.75 -5.68 14.89
N LYS A 57 -13.73 -5.01 14.34
CA LYS A 57 -12.69 -4.32 15.12
C LYS A 57 -13.01 -2.85 15.40
N PHE A 58 -13.67 -2.17 14.46
CA PHE A 58 -13.92 -0.70 14.55
C PHE A 58 -15.39 -0.33 14.76
N LYS A 59 -16.27 -1.33 14.86
CA LYS A 59 -17.71 -1.13 15.17
C LYS A 59 -18.45 -0.29 14.13
N TRP A 60 -17.98 -0.32 12.89
CA TRP A 60 -18.68 0.36 11.80
C TRP A 60 -20.03 -0.32 11.51
N SER A 61 -21.00 0.48 11.06
CA SER A 61 -22.27 -0.06 10.60
C SER A 61 -22.08 -0.86 9.29
N ALA A 62 -23.01 -1.76 9.00
CA ALA A 62 -22.99 -2.48 7.72
C ALA A 62 -23.10 -1.52 6.53
N LEU A 63 -23.88 -0.45 6.66
CA LEU A 63 -24.06 0.57 5.63
C LEU A 63 -22.76 1.35 5.36
N ASP A 64 -22.11 1.84 6.41
CA ASP A 64 -20.84 2.57 6.28
C ASP A 64 -19.73 1.69 5.74
N THR A 65 -19.68 0.42 6.17
CA THR A 65 -18.73 -0.57 5.66
C THR A 65 -18.91 -0.77 4.16
N GLU A 66 -20.14 -1.02 3.71
CA GLU A 66 -20.43 -1.24 2.29
C GLU A 66 -20.14 0.00 1.45
N ALA A 67 -20.43 1.19 1.96
CA ALA A 67 -20.11 2.45 1.31
C ALA A 67 -18.58 2.62 1.12
N ALA A 68 -17.78 2.28 2.12
CA ALA A 68 -16.31 2.34 2.03
C ALA A 68 -15.76 1.33 1.02
N ILE A 69 -16.25 0.08 1.02
CA ILE A 69 -15.83 -0.95 0.06
C ILE A 69 -16.16 -0.52 -1.36
N THR A 70 -17.36 0.00 -1.60
CA THR A 70 -17.77 0.51 -2.91
C THR A 70 -16.86 1.64 -3.35
N ALA A 71 -16.59 2.62 -2.48
CA ALA A 71 -15.73 3.75 -2.79
C ALA A 71 -14.31 3.30 -3.19
N PHE A 72 -13.72 2.32 -2.48
CA PHE A 72 -12.42 1.77 -2.85
C PHE A 72 -12.45 0.98 -4.15
N SER A 73 -13.50 0.20 -4.41
CA SER A 73 -13.66 -0.53 -5.66
C SER A 73 -13.81 0.38 -6.88
N ASP A 74 -14.45 1.53 -6.70
CA ASP A 74 -14.64 2.53 -7.77
C ASP A 74 -13.38 3.36 -8.01
N GLU A 75 -12.59 3.57 -6.96
CA GLU A 75 -11.42 4.45 -7.01
C GLU A 75 -10.14 3.75 -7.46
N TYR A 76 -9.94 2.49 -7.06
CA TYR A 76 -8.70 1.75 -7.30
C TYR A 76 -8.90 0.64 -8.33
N ALA A 77 -7.85 0.43 -9.16
CA ALA A 77 -7.83 -0.71 -10.05
C ALA A 77 -7.75 -2.02 -9.25
N LEU A 78 -8.54 -3.02 -9.62
CA LEU A 78 -8.49 -4.33 -8.98
C LEU A 78 -7.43 -5.20 -9.65
N ALA A 79 -6.45 -5.63 -8.87
CA ALA A 79 -5.47 -6.62 -9.29
C ALA A 79 -6.17 -7.96 -9.59
N PRO A 80 -5.78 -8.65 -10.67
CA PRO A 80 -6.33 -9.96 -10.99
C PRO A 80 -5.90 -10.99 -9.92
N PRO A 81 -6.76 -11.98 -9.60
CA PRO A 81 -6.42 -13.01 -8.64
C PRO A 81 -5.30 -13.91 -9.17
N ALA A 82 -4.27 -14.10 -8.37
CA ALA A 82 -3.18 -15.02 -8.67
C ALA A 82 -3.62 -16.49 -8.49
N TYR A 83 -3.00 -17.39 -9.25
CA TYR A 83 -3.26 -18.83 -9.19
C TYR A 83 -2.31 -19.56 -8.22
N THR A 84 -1.23 -18.90 -7.80
CA THR A 84 -0.24 -19.42 -6.86
C THR A 84 0.10 -18.35 -5.84
N THR A 85 0.30 -18.76 -4.60
CA THR A 85 0.73 -17.85 -3.52
C THR A 85 2.25 -17.69 -3.50
N LEU A 86 2.71 -16.60 -2.90
CA LEU A 86 4.12 -16.38 -2.61
C LEU A 86 4.47 -16.89 -1.20
N PRO A 87 5.73 -17.31 -0.97
CA PRO A 87 6.17 -17.69 0.37
C PRO A 87 6.08 -16.50 1.32
N CYS A 88 5.16 -16.58 2.27
CA CYS A 88 4.97 -15.60 3.33
C CYS A 88 4.66 -16.36 4.63
N LYS A 89 4.94 -15.74 5.77
CA LYS A 89 4.63 -16.35 7.06
C LYS A 89 3.12 -16.48 7.24
N ASP A 90 2.38 -15.43 6.87
CA ASP A 90 0.93 -15.50 6.72
C ASP A 90 0.60 -15.88 5.27
N ALA A 91 -0.26 -16.89 5.10
CA ALA A 91 -0.66 -17.36 3.78
C ALA A 91 -1.51 -16.33 3.04
N ASP A 92 -2.33 -15.54 3.74
CA ASP A 92 -3.19 -14.52 3.14
C ASP A 92 -2.36 -13.37 2.57
N ASP A 93 -1.30 -12.94 3.27
CA ASP A 93 -0.32 -11.97 2.75
C ASP A 93 0.36 -12.48 1.48
N GLY A 94 0.69 -13.78 1.45
CA GLY A 94 1.30 -14.41 0.26
C GLY A 94 0.40 -14.32 -0.98
N TRP A 95 -0.91 -14.47 -0.81
CA TRP A 95 -1.87 -14.32 -1.90
C TRP A 95 -2.03 -12.86 -2.36
N ILE A 96 -2.10 -11.91 -1.40
CA ILE A 96 -2.21 -10.48 -1.71
C ILE A 96 -0.97 -9.98 -2.46
N LEU A 97 0.23 -10.40 -2.03
CA LEU A 97 1.48 -10.10 -2.72
C LEU A 97 1.52 -10.69 -4.14
N ALA A 98 1.01 -11.91 -4.32
CA ALA A 98 0.94 -12.55 -5.63
C ALA A 98 -0.03 -11.81 -6.58
N ASP A 99 -1.19 -11.36 -6.07
CA ASP A 99 -2.15 -10.55 -6.84
C ASP A 99 -1.48 -9.22 -7.31
N ALA A 100 -0.76 -8.54 -6.40
CA ALA A 100 -0.04 -7.31 -6.72
C ALA A 100 1.09 -7.52 -7.75
N GLN A 101 1.84 -8.61 -7.62
CA GLN A 101 2.89 -8.98 -8.58
C GLN A 101 2.32 -9.28 -9.96
N LEU A 102 1.20 -10.03 -10.02
CA LEU A 102 0.52 -10.35 -11.28
C LEU A 102 -0.03 -9.10 -11.98
N ALA A 103 -0.48 -8.09 -11.23
CA ALA A 103 -0.88 -6.78 -11.76
C ALA A 103 0.31 -5.96 -12.31
N GLY A 104 1.54 -6.41 -12.07
CA GLY A 104 2.76 -5.72 -12.47
C GLY A 104 2.99 -4.42 -11.69
N CYS A 105 2.68 -4.43 -10.39
CA CYS A 105 2.91 -3.28 -9.52
C CYS A 105 4.40 -3.04 -9.32
N ASP A 106 4.80 -1.76 -9.31
CA ASP A 106 6.17 -1.33 -9.05
C ASP A 106 6.45 -1.29 -7.54
N TYR A 107 5.43 -0.96 -6.75
CA TYR A 107 5.50 -0.84 -5.29
C TYR A 107 4.31 -1.50 -4.61
N PHE A 108 4.58 -2.19 -3.51
CA PHE A 108 3.61 -2.69 -2.55
C PHE A 108 3.73 -1.88 -1.26
N ILE A 109 2.68 -1.17 -0.89
CA ILE A 109 2.68 -0.27 0.27
C ILE A 109 1.97 -0.95 1.43
N THR A 110 2.72 -1.18 2.52
CA THR A 110 2.21 -1.84 3.71
C THR A 110 2.81 -1.27 5.00
N GLY A 111 2.11 -1.44 6.11
CA GLY A 111 2.63 -1.23 7.46
C GLY A 111 3.05 -2.53 8.16
N ASP A 112 2.81 -3.68 7.54
CA ASP A 112 3.13 -4.97 8.12
C ASP A 112 4.64 -5.25 8.12
N LYS A 113 5.20 -5.51 9.32
CA LYS A 113 6.65 -5.70 9.49
C LYS A 113 7.17 -6.99 8.85
N GLU A 114 6.36 -8.03 8.81
CA GLU A 114 6.74 -9.32 8.23
C GLU A 114 6.81 -9.22 6.71
N VAL A 115 5.84 -8.54 6.10
CA VAL A 115 5.84 -8.24 4.66
C VAL A 115 6.97 -7.28 4.31
N LEU A 116 7.19 -6.24 5.12
CA LEU A 116 8.31 -5.28 4.94
C LEU A 116 9.68 -5.94 5.02
N ALA A 117 9.83 -7.03 5.76
CA ALA A 117 11.08 -7.80 5.87
C ALA A 117 11.47 -8.53 4.57
N LEU A 118 10.55 -8.66 3.61
CA LEU A 118 10.84 -9.23 2.29
C LEU A 118 11.56 -8.24 1.36
N TYR A 119 11.50 -6.93 1.64
CA TYR A 119 12.05 -5.81 0.86
C TYR A 119 11.56 -5.72 -0.59
N SER A 120 11.47 -6.83 -1.29
CA SER A 120 10.98 -6.91 -2.67
C SER A 120 10.47 -8.32 -3.00
N VAL A 121 9.59 -8.38 -3.99
CA VAL A 121 9.14 -9.63 -4.61
C VAL A 121 9.31 -9.48 -6.12
N GLY A 122 10.28 -10.19 -6.69
CA GLY A 122 10.69 -9.95 -8.07
C GLY A 122 11.17 -8.51 -8.26
N THR A 123 10.55 -7.78 -9.17
CA THR A 123 10.83 -6.37 -9.42
C THR A 123 10.02 -5.41 -8.55
N MET A 124 8.94 -5.90 -7.93
CA MET A 124 8.06 -5.11 -7.06
C MET A 124 8.76 -4.82 -5.73
N ARG A 125 8.87 -3.55 -5.36
CA ARG A 125 9.47 -3.11 -4.09
C ARG A 125 8.40 -3.01 -3.01
N ILE A 126 8.76 -3.39 -1.78
CA ILE A 126 7.88 -3.27 -0.63
C ILE A 126 8.32 -2.08 0.19
N CYS A 127 7.40 -1.16 0.47
CA CYS A 127 7.70 0.07 1.20
C CYS A 127 6.60 0.44 2.19
N THR A 128 6.98 1.28 3.15
CA THR A 128 6.04 1.87 4.11
C THR A 128 5.27 3.04 3.50
N PRO A 129 4.09 3.39 4.05
CA PRO A 129 3.38 4.61 3.69
C PRO A 129 4.24 5.87 3.82
N ARG A 130 5.13 5.91 4.83
CA ARG A 130 6.05 7.04 5.07
C ARG A 130 7.09 7.18 3.97
N GLU A 131 7.72 6.09 3.54
CA GLU A 131 8.71 6.10 2.45
C GLU A 131 8.08 6.57 1.15
N MET A 132 6.89 6.06 0.81
CA MET A 132 6.17 6.49 -0.38
C MET A 132 5.79 7.97 -0.32
N LEU A 133 5.25 8.44 0.79
CA LEU A 133 4.88 9.86 0.94
C LEU A 133 6.10 10.79 0.85
N LEU A 134 7.25 10.40 1.43
CA LEU A 134 8.49 11.13 1.31
C LEU A 134 8.94 11.23 -0.16
N TRP A 135 8.90 10.12 -0.89
CA TRP A 135 9.25 10.15 -2.30
C TRP A 135 8.32 11.09 -3.10
N LEU A 136 7.01 10.97 -2.92
CA LEU A 136 6.05 11.84 -3.61
C LEU A 136 6.27 13.34 -3.33
N ARG A 137 6.73 13.69 -2.11
CA ARG A 137 6.99 15.08 -1.71
C ARG A 137 8.35 15.61 -2.16
N THR A 138 9.36 14.74 -2.23
CA THR A 138 10.75 15.16 -2.49
C THR A 138 11.24 14.87 -3.90
N GLY A 139 10.51 14.03 -4.66
CA GLY A 139 10.92 13.54 -5.97
C GLY A 139 12.09 12.55 -5.92
N ILE A 140 12.58 12.19 -4.72
CA ILE A 140 13.72 11.27 -4.58
C ILE A 140 13.18 9.85 -4.40
N PRO A 141 13.44 8.94 -5.37
CA PRO A 141 12.93 7.57 -5.32
C PRO A 141 13.38 6.81 -4.07
N ILE A 142 12.53 5.90 -3.60
CA ILE A 142 12.86 4.96 -2.54
C ILE A 142 14.00 4.06 -3.04
N PRO A 143 15.14 3.94 -2.33
CA PRO A 143 16.23 3.06 -2.73
C PRO A 143 15.82 1.59 -2.61
N LYS A 144 16.61 0.70 -3.22
CA LYS A 144 16.52 -0.74 -2.92
C LYS A 144 17.18 -0.97 -1.57
N PHE A 145 16.42 -1.53 -0.65
CA PHE A 145 16.95 -1.97 0.64
C PHE A 145 17.30 -3.45 0.56
N GLU A 146 18.42 -3.83 1.14
CA GLU A 146 18.85 -5.22 1.27
C GLU A 146 18.89 -5.68 2.74
N ALA A 147 18.90 -4.70 3.66
CA ALA A 147 18.89 -4.94 5.09
C ALA A 147 17.98 -3.95 5.85
N HIS A 148 17.61 -4.33 7.07
CA HIS A 148 16.73 -3.50 7.91
C HIS A 148 17.41 -2.18 8.34
N GLU A 149 18.72 -2.23 8.56
CA GLU A 149 19.54 -1.08 8.94
C GLU A 149 19.57 -0.02 7.85
N ASP A 150 19.68 -0.43 6.59
CA ASP A 150 19.69 0.48 5.42
C ASP A 150 18.39 1.30 5.35
N ARG A 151 17.26 0.63 5.62
CA ARG A 151 15.94 1.29 5.63
C ARG A 151 15.81 2.27 6.79
N ALA A 152 16.29 1.91 7.96
CA ALA A 152 16.25 2.77 9.16
C ALA A 152 17.13 4.01 8.98
N GLU A 153 18.33 3.85 8.46
CA GLU A 153 19.25 4.94 8.17
C GLU A 153 18.69 5.90 7.11
N TYR A 154 18.10 5.36 6.05
CA TYR A 154 17.42 6.17 5.04
C TYR A 154 16.34 7.06 5.64
N LEU A 155 15.46 6.51 6.48
CA LEU A 155 14.37 7.26 7.11
C LEU A 155 14.88 8.35 8.02
N VAL A 156 15.90 8.06 8.85
CA VAL A 156 16.51 9.04 9.78
C VAL A 156 17.14 10.19 9.00
N THR A 157 17.90 9.88 7.95
CA THR A 157 18.58 10.88 7.12
C THR A 157 17.57 11.79 6.42
N ARG A 158 16.51 11.21 5.89
CA ARG A 158 15.47 11.96 5.16
C ARG A 158 14.62 12.84 6.07
N LEU A 159 14.24 12.36 7.25
CA LEU A 159 13.50 13.18 8.20
C LEU A 159 14.30 14.40 8.65
N LYS A 160 15.61 14.29 8.78
CA LYS A 160 16.49 15.42 9.10
C LYS A 160 16.61 16.44 7.97
N SER A 161 16.48 16.00 6.71
CA SER A 161 16.60 16.90 5.55
C SER A 161 15.30 17.69 5.25
N ILE A 162 14.18 17.35 5.88
CA ILE A 162 12.86 17.98 5.67
C ILE A 162 12.47 18.85 6.88
N ALA A 163 13.15 18.67 8.01
CA ALA A 163 12.98 19.50 9.21
C ALA A 163 13.80 20.80 9.09
#